data_dabb4a3ccd67a7addb2003136a340755
#
_entry.id   dabb4a3ccd67a7addb2003136a340755
#
_cell.length_a   1.000
_cell.length_b   1.000
_cell.length_c   1.000
_cell.angle_alpha   90.00
_cell.angle_beta   90.00
_cell.angle_gamma   90.00
#
_symmetry.space_group_name_H-M   'P 1'
#
loop_
_entity.id
_entity.type
_entity.pdbx_description
1 polymer ?
#
loop_
_entity_poly.entity_id
_entity_poly.type
_entity_poly.pdbx_seq_one_letter_code
_entity_poly.pdbx_strand_id
1 'polypeptide(L)'
;MSESADEQEQAQETLDAMLDAIRQAKVAQLLLSTVSTLASVAYGKLEMKDTAEAKKAIDAIDALVPLLKDDVDEQIAKDFTQALTNLKLAYADAVTSSD
;
A
#
# COMPACT_ATOMS: atom_id res chain seq x y z
N MET A 1 24.20 31.48 16.20
CA MET A 1 23.58 30.69 17.26
C MET A 1 22.06 30.68 17.17
N SER A 2 21.41 31.83 16.91
CA SER A 2 19.97 31.89 16.75
C SER A 2 19.47 31.11 15.54
N GLU A 3 20.24 31.04 14.47
CA GLU A 3 19.86 30.30 13.26
C GLU A 3 19.73 28.78 13.54
N SER A 4 20.65 28.24 14.32
CA SER A 4 20.64 26.82 14.67
C SER A 4 19.40 26.48 15.53
N ALA A 5 19.06 27.36 16.47
CA ALA A 5 17.87 27.17 17.30
C ALA A 5 16.59 27.28 16.49
N ASP A 6 16.53 28.22 15.54
CA ASP A 6 15.37 28.40 14.67
C ASP A 6 15.19 27.19 13.75
N GLU A 7 16.27 26.62 13.23
CA GLU A 7 16.21 25.41 12.40
C GLU A 7 15.69 24.23 13.19
N GLN A 8 16.13 24.09 14.45
CA GLN A 8 15.64 23.02 15.32
C GLN A 8 14.17 23.18 15.66
N GLU A 9 13.72 24.40 15.89
CA GLU A 9 12.30 24.68 16.15
C GLU A 9 11.46 24.36 14.93
N GLN A 10 11.92 24.73 13.72
CA GLN A 10 11.21 24.42 12.48
C GLN A 10 11.15 22.93 12.23
N ALA A 11 12.23 22.20 12.49
CA ALA A 11 12.26 20.76 12.36
C ALA A 11 11.27 20.10 13.33
N GLN A 12 11.22 20.61 14.57
CA GLN A 12 10.31 20.09 15.58
C GLN A 12 8.86 20.38 15.21
N GLU A 13 8.56 21.58 14.72
CA GLU A 13 7.21 21.94 14.28
C GLU A 13 6.76 21.08 13.10
N THR A 14 7.66 20.81 12.15
CA THR A 14 7.37 19.93 11.02
C THR A 14 7.07 18.52 11.49
N LEU A 15 7.90 18.01 12.41
CA LEU A 15 7.69 16.68 12.98
C LEU A 15 6.36 16.58 13.71
N ASP A 16 6.05 17.59 14.54
CA ASP A 16 4.78 17.63 15.28
C ASP A 16 3.59 17.67 14.33
N ALA A 17 3.68 18.44 13.23
CA ALA A 17 2.62 18.49 12.24
C ALA A 17 2.42 17.15 11.55
N MET A 18 3.52 16.45 11.23
CA MET A 18 3.46 15.11 10.63
C MET A 18 2.83 14.11 11.58
N LEU A 19 3.22 14.13 12.85
CA LEU A 19 2.66 13.23 13.87
C LEU A 19 1.17 13.49 14.06
N ASP A 20 0.78 14.76 14.05
CA ASP A 20 -0.61 15.15 14.20
C ASP A 20 -1.45 14.67 13.02
N ALA A 21 -0.92 14.82 11.80
CA ALA A 21 -1.57 14.31 10.60
C ALA A 21 -1.76 12.79 10.65
N ILE A 22 -0.75 12.07 11.15
CA ILE A 22 -0.81 10.61 11.32
C ILE A 22 -1.91 10.25 12.34
N ARG A 23 -1.98 10.98 13.46
CA ARG A 23 -2.99 10.71 14.49
C ARG A 23 -4.41 10.94 13.98
N GLN A 24 -4.58 11.92 13.10
CA GLN A 24 -5.89 12.29 12.57
C GLN A 24 -6.29 11.47 11.34
N ALA A 25 -5.34 10.77 10.72
CA ALA A 25 -5.62 9.96 9.55
C ALA A 25 -6.56 8.81 9.90
N LYS A 26 -7.53 8.57 9.04
CA LYS A 26 -8.41 7.42 9.19
C LYS A 26 -7.66 6.17 8.75
N VAL A 27 -7.84 5.09 9.49
CA VAL A 27 -7.19 3.81 9.18
C VAL A 27 -7.57 3.34 7.77
N ALA A 28 -8.82 3.56 7.36
CA ALA A 28 -9.26 3.19 6.01
C ALA A 28 -8.42 3.88 4.93
N GLN A 29 -8.06 5.15 5.12
CA GLN A 29 -7.22 5.87 4.16
C GLN A 29 -5.82 5.29 4.10
N LEU A 30 -5.26 4.91 5.25
CA LEU A 30 -3.94 4.25 5.30
C LEU A 30 -3.99 2.89 4.62
N LEU A 31 -5.05 2.13 4.84
CA LEU A 31 -5.22 0.84 4.20
C LEU A 31 -5.35 0.97 2.68
N LEU A 32 -6.10 1.97 2.21
CA LEU A 32 -6.23 2.25 0.78
C LEU A 32 -4.87 2.54 0.14
N SER A 33 -4.10 3.41 0.76
CA SER A 33 -2.74 3.74 0.28
C SER A 33 -1.84 2.52 0.30
N THR A 34 -1.92 1.72 1.36
CA THR A 34 -1.10 0.53 1.52
C THR A 34 -1.44 -0.51 0.44
N VAL A 35 -2.73 -0.74 0.20
CA VAL A 35 -3.16 -1.69 -0.83
C VAL A 35 -2.68 -1.22 -2.21
N SER A 36 -2.83 0.07 -2.51
CA SER A 36 -2.37 0.62 -3.79
C SER A 36 -0.87 0.45 -3.97
N THR A 37 -0.09 0.74 -2.93
CA THR A 37 1.37 0.58 -2.95
C THR A 37 1.75 -0.88 -3.11
N LEU A 38 1.11 -1.78 -2.37
CA LEU A 38 1.37 -3.21 -2.46
C LEU A 38 1.05 -3.75 -3.86
N ALA A 39 -0.02 -3.26 -4.50
CA ALA A 39 -0.34 -3.66 -5.86
C ALA A 39 0.77 -3.26 -6.83
N SER A 40 1.27 -2.04 -6.71
CA SER A 40 2.39 -1.58 -7.54
C SER A 40 3.65 -2.40 -7.31
N VAL A 41 3.94 -2.71 -6.04
CA VAL A 41 5.10 -3.54 -5.68
C VAL A 41 4.94 -4.95 -6.26
N ALA A 42 3.74 -5.51 -6.16
CA ALA A 42 3.48 -6.86 -6.68
C ALA A 42 3.74 -6.94 -8.18
N TYR A 43 3.22 -5.97 -8.95
CA TYR A 43 3.47 -5.92 -10.40
C TYR A 43 4.96 -5.75 -10.71
N GLY A 44 5.64 -4.87 -9.98
CA GLY A 44 7.08 -4.65 -10.15
C GLY A 44 7.87 -5.93 -9.87
N LYS A 45 7.52 -6.64 -8.81
CA LYS A 45 8.19 -7.91 -8.47
C LYS A 45 7.94 -8.98 -9.52
N LEU A 46 6.73 -9.03 -10.08
CA LEU A 46 6.43 -9.97 -11.18
C LEU A 46 7.27 -9.65 -12.43
N GLU A 47 7.44 -8.37 -12.75
CA GLU A 47 8.30 -7.96 -13.87
C GLU A 47 9.74 -8.39 -13.66
N MET A 48 10.21 -8.36 -12.42
CA MET A 48 11.56 -8.78 -12.04
C MET A 48 11.68 -10.29 -11.89
N LYS A 49 10.59 -11.02 -12.05
CA LYS A 49 10.50 -12.47 -11.84
C LYS A 49 10.78 -12.90 -10.41
N ASP A 50 10.57 -11.98 -9.48
CA ASP A 50 10.66 -12.26 -8.04
C ASP A 50 9.29 -12.70 -7.53
N THR A 51 8.94 -13.93 -7.84
CA THR A 51 7.61 -14.47 -7.55
C THR A 51 7.36 -14.64 -6.06
N ALA A 52 8.40 -14.91 -5.27
CA ALA A 52 8.25 -15.06 -3.82
C ALA A 52 7.83 -13.74 -3.16
N GLU A 53 8.47 -12.62 -3.55
CA GLU A 53 8.10 -11.30 -3.02
C GLU A 53 6.75 -10.84 -3.58
N ALA A 54 6.46 -11.14 -4.84
CA ALA A 54 5.16 -10.85 -5.42
C ALA A 54 4.05 -11.57 -4.66
N LYS A 55 4.25 -12.84 -4.32
CA LYS A 55 3.26 -13.62 -3.57
C LYS A 55 3.00 -12.99 -2.20
N LYS A 56 4.06 -12.56 -1.52
CA LYS A 56 3.92 -11.92 -0.20
C LYS A 56 3.07 -10.66 -0.30
N ALA A 57 3.30 -9.81 -1.31
CA ALA A 57 2.51 -8.61 -1.52
C ALA A 57 1.04 -8.95 -1.83
N ILE A 58 0.80 -9.94 -2.68
CA ILE A 58 -0.55 -10.38 -3.04
C ILE A 58 -1.29 -10.92 -1.81
N ASP A 59 -0.63 -11.72 -1.01
CA ASP A 59 -1.23 -12.29 0.21
C ASP A 59 -1.60 -11.17 1.20
N ALA A 60 -0.76 -10.13 1.30
CA ALA A 60 -1.06 -8.96 2.14
C ALA A 60 -2.30 -8.21 1.62
N ILE A 61 -2.39 -8.00 0.31
CA ILE A 61 -3.56 -7.35 -0.28
C ILE A 61 -4.83 -8.17 -0.01
N ASP A 62 -4.73 -9.49 -0.20
CA ASP A 62 -5.84 -10.42 0.03
C ASP A 62 -6.37 -10.34 1.46
N ALA A 63 -5.47 -10.12 2.42
CA ALA A 63 -5.84 -9.97 3.84
C ALA A 63 -6.45 -8.60 4.12
N LEU A 64 -5.98 -7.54 3.45
CA LEU A 64 -6.40 -6.16 3.73
C LEU A 64 -7.70 -5.76 3.03
N VAL A 65 -7.94 -6.24 1.81
CA VAL A 65 -9.11 -5.83 1.02
C VAL A 65 -10.44 -6.06 1.76
N PRO A 66 -10.67 -7.20 2.43
CA PRO A 66 -11.93 -7.38 3.16
C PRO A 66 -12.15 -6.37 4.27
N LEU A 67 -11.06 -5.84 4.85
CA LEU A 67 -11.15 -4.85 5.93
C LEU A 67 -11.64 -3.50 5.41
N LEU A 68 -11.55 -3.24 4.12
CA LEU A 68 -11.96 -1.99 3.48
C LEU A 68 -13.40 -2.03 2.96
N LYS A 69 -14.02 -3.19 2.97
CA LYS A 69 -15.32 -3.42 2.32
C LYS A 69 -16.40 -2.42 2.77
N ASP A 70 -16.45 -2.11 4.07
CA ASP A 70 -17.46 -1.23 4.63
C ASP A 70 -17.07 0.25 4.60
N ASP A 71 -15.80 0.55 4.28
CA ASP A 71 -15.26 1.90 4.31
C ASP A 71 -15.20 2.56 2.93
N VAL A 72 -15.44 1.78 1.87
CA VAL A 72 -15.44 2.28 0.49
C VAL A 72 -16.79 1.96 -0.15
N ASP A 73 -17.13 2.68 -1.21
CA ASP A 73 -18.37 2.36 -1.88
C ASP A 73 -18.26 1.03 -2.65
N GLU A 74 -19.40 0.51 -3.03
CA GLU A 74 -19.51 -0.82 -3.65
C GLU A 74 -18.68 -0.94 -4.93
N GLN A 75 -18.64 0.12 -5.72
CA GLN A 75 -17.88 0.11 -6.98
C GLN A 75 -16.37 0.00 -6.71
N ILE A 76 -15.88 0.74 -5.72
CA ILE A 76 -14.47 0.69 -5.33
C ILE A 76 -14.12 -0.70 -4.80
N ALA A 77 -14.99 -1.29 -3.99
CA ALA A 77 -14.78 -2.65 -3.47
C ALA A 77 -14.67 -3.67 -4.61
N LYS A 78 -15.53 -3.54 -5.62
CA LYS A 78 -15.49 -4.40 -6.80
C LYS A 78 -14.20 -4.20 -7.60
N ASP A 79 -13.76 -2.95 -7.75
CA ASP A 79 -12.52 -2.63 -8.46
C ASP A 79 -11.31 -3.26 -7.77
N PHE A 80 -11.26 -3.20 -6.44
CA PHE A 80 -10.18 -3.84 -5.68
C PHE A 80 -10.20 -5.35 -5.84
N THR A 81 -11.38 -5.96 -5.78
CA THR A 81 -11.52 -7.40 -5.96
C THR A 81 -11.06 -7.83 -7.35
N GLN A 82 -11.41 -7.04 -8.37
CA GLN A 82 -11.00 -7.31 -9.74
C GLN A 82 -9.48 -7.16 -9.89
N ALA A 83 -8.92 -6.11 -9.32
CA ALA A 83 -7.46 -5.88 -9.36
C ALA A 83 -6.72 -7.03 -8.68
N LEU A 84 -7.21 -7.51 -7.55
CA LEU A 84 -6.61 -8.63 -6.85
C LEU A 84 -6.69 -9.91 -7.69
N THR A 85 -7.83 -10.15 -8.34
CA THR A 85 -7.99 -11.30 -9.24
C THR A 85 -6.97 -11.22 -10.37
N ASN A 86 -6.80 -10.04 -10.97
CA ASN A 86 -5.84 -9.84 -12.06
C ASN A 86 -4.40 -10.09 -11.59
N LEU A 87 -4.06 -9.64 -10.37
CA LEU A 87 -2.74 -9.89 -9.78
C LEU A 87 -2.50 -11.39 -9.56
N LYS A 88 -3.50 -12.09 -9.06
CA LYS A 88 -3.39 -13.55 -8.84
C LYS A 88 -3.20 -14.29 -10.15
N LEU A 89 -3.88 -13.87 -11.21
CA LEU A 89 -3.71 -14.44 -12.54
C LEU A 89 -2.31 -14.17 -13.09
N ALA A 90 -1.83 -12.94 -12.94
CA ALA A 90 -0.49 -12.55 -13.38
C ALA A 90 0.57 -13.36 -12.63
N TYR A 91 0.37 -13.58 -11.33
CA TYR A 91 1.27 -14.41 -10.53
C TYR A 91 1.27 -15.86 -11.04
N ALA A 92 0.09 -16.43 -11.28
CA ALA A 92 -0.03 -17.79 -11.78
C ALA A 92 0.70 -17.96 -13.12
N ASP A 93 0.54 -16.98 -14.01
CA ASP A 93 1.24 -17.00 -15.30
C ASP A 93 2.75 -16.92 -15.13
N ALA A 94 3.22 -16.06 -14.23
CA ALA A 94 4.65 -15.89 -13.97
C ALA A 94 5.28 -17.18 -13.42
N VAL A 95 4.59 -17.84 -12.50
CA VAL A 95 5.07 -19.10 -11.91
C VAL A 95 5.09 -20.21 -12.97
N THR A 96 4.05 -20.27 -13.79
CA THR A 96 3.94 -21.30 -14.84
C THR A 96 4.99 -21.10 -15.94
N SER A 97 5.23 -19.85 -16.33
CA SER A 97 6.17 -19.58 -17.43
C SER A 97 7.64 -19.64 -17.00
N SER A 98 7.93 -19.68 -15.71
CA SER A 98 9.32 -19.83 -15.23
C SER A 98 9.85 -21.28 -15.34
N ASP A 99 8.99 -22.19 -15.67
CA ASP A 99 9.35 -23.59 -15.94
C ASP A 99 9.72 -23.76 -17.41
#